data_9025307e00fd687fe8122c7c1af7d001
#
_entry.id   9025307e00fd687fe8122c7c1af7d001
#
_cell.length_a   1.000
_cell.length_b   1.000
_cell.length_c   1.000
_cell.angle_alpha   90.00
_cell.angle_beta   90.00
_cell.angle_gamma   90.00
#
_symmetry.space_group_name_H-M   'P 1'
#
loop_
_entity.id
_entity.type
_entity.pdbx_description
1 polymer ?
#
loop_
_entity_poly.entity_id
_entity_poly.type
_entity_poly.pdbx_seq_one_letter_code
_entity_poly.pdbx_strand_id
1 'polypeptide(L)'
;MYTATMLYHFKEDSFEAACEMWKDQILEHAKSQPGFIRMQLLTARPQALAIGTWAGNADARRFMETGVFKKLMGELQGYVTSAPQQTIWDLRYFAEKT
;
A
#
# COMPACT_ATOMS: atom_id res chain seq x y z
N MET A 1 8.42 -15.03 -0.66
CA MET A 1 7.45 -13.93 -0.79
C MET A 1 7.95 -12.71 -0.05
N TYR A 2 7.62 -11.57 -0.56
CA TYR A 2 8.09 -10.28 -0.06
C TYR A 2 6.89 -9.42 0.28
N THR A 3 6.82 -8.91 1.50
CA THR A 3 5.69 -8.11 1.95
C THR A 3 6.16 -6.72 2.35
N ALA A 4 5.49 -5.71 1.82
CA ALA A 4 5.73 -4.31 2.17
C ALA A 4 4.47 -3.73 2.74
N THR A 5 4.61 -2.92 3.79
CA THR A 5 3.48 -2.22 4.39
C THR A 5 3.70 -0.73 4.36
N MET A 6 2.60 0.00 4.27
CA MET A 6 2.62 1.46 4.37
C MET A 6 1.53 1.86 5.36
N LEU A 7 1.94 2.46 6.46
CA LEU A 7 0.99 2.92 7.47
C LEU A 7 0.70 4.41 7.26
N TYR A 8 -0.57 4.71 7.07
CA TYR A 8 -1.06 6.08 6.89
C TYR A 8 -1.82 6.55 8.11
N HIS A 9 -1.62 7.81 8.48
CA HIS A 9 -2.45 8.49 9.46
C HIS A 9 -3.22 9.57 8.72
N PHE A 10 -4.43 9.26 8.29
CA PHE A 10 -5.23 10.20 7.51
C PHE A 10 -5.92 11.22 8.41
N LYS A 11 -6.26 12.36 7.82
CA LYS A 11 -7.12 13.34 8.47
C LYS A 11 -8.53 12.77 8.53
N GLU A 12 -9.24 12.99 9.65
CA GLU A 12 -10.58 12.44 9.85
C GLU A 12 -11.54 12.84 8.73
N ASP A 13 -11.50 14.11 8.34
CA ASP A 13 -12.42 14.65 7.34
C ASP A 13 -12.09 14.20 5.92
N SER A 14 -10.91 13.66 5.69
CA SER A 14 -10.46 13.23 4.37
C SER A 14 -10.31 11.71 4.26
N PHE A 15 -10.67 10.98 5.30
CA PHE A 15 -10.38 9.56 5.40
C PHE A 15 -10.96 8.75 4.24
N GLU A 16 -12.25 8.92 3.97
CA GLU A 16 -12.91 8.17 2.91
C GLU A 16 -12.34 8.50 1.53
N ALA A 17 -12.11 9.79 1.28
CA ALA A 17 -11.54 10.23 0.00
C ALA A 17 -10.14 9.66 -0.21
N ALA A 18 -9.32 9.62 0.85
CA ALA A 18 -7.97 9.07 0.77
C ALA A 18 -7.98 7.57 0.48
N CYS A 19 -8.87 6.83 1.14
CA CYS A 19 -9.01 5.39 0.91
C CYS A 19 -9.46 5.09 -0.51
N GLU A 20 -10.40 5.86 -1.04
CA GLU A 20 -10.88 5.71 -2.40
C GLU A 20 -9.79 6.01 -3.43
N MET A 21 -9.02 7.06 -3.20
CA MET A 21 -7.90 7.41 -4.05
C MET A 21 -6.87 6.28 -4.07
N TRP A 22 -6.56 5.71 -2.91
CA TRP A 22 -5.64 4.59 -2.81
C TRP A 22 -6.15 3.39 -3.63
N LYS A 23 -7.42 3.06 -3.47
CA LYS A 23 -8.05 1.95 -4.20
C LYS A 23 -7.97 2.16 -5.71
N ASP A 24 -8.38 3.31 -6.18
CA ASP A 24 -8.50 3.57 -7.61
C ASP A 24 -7.13 3.69 -8.30
N GLN A 25 -6.13 4.21 -7.62
CA GLN A 25 -4.83 4.43 -8.23
C GLN A 25 -3.81 3.35 -7.90
N ILE A 26 -3.67 2.96 -6.64
CA ILE A 26 -2.64 2.01 -6.25
C ILE A 26 -3.09 0.57 -6.44
N LEU A 27 -4.24 0.21 -5.89
CA LEU A 27 -4.71 -1.18 -5.97
C LEU A 27 -4.90 -1.60 -7.43
N GLU A 28 -5.55 -0.77 -8.22
CA GLU A 28 -5.82 -1.10 -9.62
C GLU A 28 -4.54 -1.18 -10.44
N HIS A 29 -3.59 -0.29 -10.18
CA HIS A 29 -2.31 -0.32 -10.87
C HIS A 29 -1.49 -1.55 -10.50
N ALA A 30 -1.49 -1.91 -9.21
CA ALA A 30 -0.70 -3.04 -8.71
C ALA A 30 -1.12 -4.37 -9.34
N LYS A 31 -2.41 -4.54 -9.61
CA LYS A 31 -2.95 -5.81 -10.13
C LYS A 31 -2.30 -6.23 -11.45
N SER A 32 -1.85 -5.28 -12.23
CA SER A 32 -1.25 -5.57 -13.55
C SER A 32 0.27 -5.67 -13.52
N GLN A 33 0.88 -5.52 -12.36
CA GLN A 33 2.34 -5.48 -12.28
C GLN A 33 2.94 -6.88 -12.16
N PRO A 34 4.13 -7.09 -12.76
CA PRO A 34 4.82 -8.39 -12.63
C PRO A 34 5.09 -8.72 -11.17
N GLY A 35 4.91 -9.99 -10.80
CA GLY A 35 5.18 -10.45 -9.45
C GLY A 35 4.12 -10.12 -8.41
N PHE A 36 3.04 -9.46 -8.82
CA PHE A 36 1.94 -9.14 -7.90
C PHE A 36 1.28 -10.43 -7.40
N ILE A 37 1.10 -10.53 -6.08
CA ILE A 37 0.39 -11.64 -5.46
C ILE A 37 -0.89 -11.16 -4.80
N ARG A 38 -0.80 -10.15 -3.92
CA ARG A 38 -1.94 -9.69 -3.16
C ARG A 38 -1.70 -8.29 -2.63
N MET A 39 -2.78 -7.51 -2.50
CA MET A 39 -2.69 -6.20 -1.88
C MET A 39 -3.98 -5.94 -1.11
N GLN A 40 -3.83 -5.37 0.08
CA GLN A 40 -4.94 -5.13 0.99
C GLN A 40 -4.80 -3.74 1.61
N LEU A 41 -5.93 -3.13 1.95
CA LEU A 41 -5.95 -1.94 2.78
C LEU A 41 -6.80 -2.25 4.00
N LEU A 42 -6.17 -2.28 5.16
CA LEU A 42 -6.86 -2.47 6.43
C LEU A 42 -7.03 -1.12 7.09
N THR A 43 -8.18 -0.88 7.68
CA THR A 43 -8.44 0.41 8.31
C THR A 43 -8.83 0.27 9.76
N ALA A 44 -8.31 1.20 10.56
CA ALA A 44 -8.72 1.44 11.93
C ALA A 44 -8.75 2.96 12.05
N ARG A 45 -9.84 3.53 11.58
CA ARG A 45 -10.00 4.97 11.38
C ARG A 45 -9.47 5.78 12.56
N PRO A 46 -8.59 6.80 12.34
CA PRO A 46 -8.18 7.38 11.05
C PRO A 46 -6.94 6.73 10.44
N GLN A 47 -6.52 5.57 10.91
CA GLN A 47 -5.36 4.87 10.36
C GLN A 47 -5.75 3.94 9.21
N ALA A 48 -4.83 3.77 8.28
CA ALA A 48 -4.97 2.81 7.20
C ALA A 48 -3.62 2.12 6.98
N LEU A 49 -3.64 0.80 6.88
CA LEU A 49 -2.44 0.01 6.67
C LEU A 49 -2.55 -0.70 5.32
N ALA A 50 -1.70 -0.32 4.39
CA ALA A 50 -1.61 -0.99 3.10
C ALA A 50 -0.62 -2.14 3.21
N ILE A 51 -1.00 -3.32 2.72
CA ILE A 51 -0.15 -4.51 2.74
C ILE A 51 -0.06 -5.04 1.31
N GLY A 52 1.15 -5.04 0.76
CA GLY A 52 1.40 -5.57 -0.57
C GLY A 52 2.32 -6.78 -0.50
N THR A 53 1.92 -7.88 -1.13
CA THR A 53 2.71 -9.10 -1.20
C THR A 53 3.13 -9.36 -2.64
N TRP A 54 4.41 -9.59 -2.84
CA TRP A 54 5.04 -9.71 -4.15
C TRP A 54 5.88 -10.98 -4.20
N ALA A 55 6.07 -11.52 -5.41
CA ALA A 55 6.89 -12.72 -5.59
C ALA A 55 8.33 -12.47 -5.14
N GLY A 56 8.87 -11.28 -5.39
CA GLY A 56 10.22 -10.94 -5.00
C GLY A 56 10.39 -9.47 -4.68
N ASN A 57 11.51 -9.15 -4.04
CA ASN A 57 11.86 -7.79 -3.67
C ASN A 57 11.94 -6.87 -4.90
N ALA A 58 12.51 -7.37 -6.00
CA ALA A 58 12.65 -6.58 -7.22
C ALA A 58 11.30 -6.14 -7.79
N ASP A 59 10.28 -7.00 -7.67
CA ASP A 59 8.94 -6.69 -8.15
C ASP A 59 8.32 -5.56 -7.31
N ALA A 60 8.46 -5.64 -6.00
CA ALA A 60 7.97 -4.61 -5.10
C ALA A 60 8.65 -3.27 -5.37
N ARG A 61 9.96 -3.28 -5.53
CA ARG A 61 10.72 -2.05 -5.83
C ARG A 61 10.29 -1.43 -7.14
N ARG A 62 10.12 -2.26 -8.17
CA ARG A 62 9.69 -1.78 -9.48
C ARG A 62 8.36 -1.07 -9.37
N PHE A 63 7.42 -1.66 -8.63
CA PHE A 63 6.11 -1.04 -8.42
C PHE A 63 6.22 0.32 -7.73
N MET A 64 7.02 0.40 -6.66
CA MET A 64 7.17 1.64 -5.89
C MET A 64 7.90 2.73 -6.66
N GLU A 65 8.61 2.36 -7.73
CA GLU A 65 9.31 3.32 -8.57
C GLU A 65 8.47 3.80 -9.75
N THR A 66 7.26 3.27 -9.92
CA THR A 66 6.38 3.71 -11.01
C THR A 66 5.92 5.15 -10.80
N GLY A 67 5.65 5.84 -11.91
CA GLY A 67 5.12 7.19 -11.83
C GLY A 67 3.77 7.26 -11.14
N VAL A 68 2.94 6.22 -11.31
CA VAL A 68 1.62 6.15 -10.66
C VAL A 68 1.76 6.14 -9.15
N PHE A 69 2.66 5.30 -8.62
CA PHE A 69 2.89 5.24 -7.18
C PHE A 69 3.40 6.57 -6.63
N LYS A 70 4.40 7.15 -7.29
CA LYS A 70 4.98 8.41 -6.86
C LYS A 70 3.98 9.55 -6.91
N LYS A 71 3.14 9.58 -7.94
CA LYS A 71 2.10 10.59 -8.08
C LYS A 71 1.10 10.49 -6.93
N LEU A 72 0.66 9.27 -6.61
CA LEU A 72 -0.29 9.09 -5.51
C LEU A 72 0.32 9.53 -4.18
N MET A 73 1.57 9.18 -3.92
CA MET A 73 2.23 9.59 -2.67
C MET A 73 2.25 11.11 -2.55
N GLY A 74 2.49 11.81 -3.65
CA GLY A 74 2.44 13.27 -3.66
C GLY A 74 1.04 13.81 -3.37
N GLU A 75 0.03 13.21 -3.99
CA GLU A 75 -1.35 13.64 -3.80
C GLU A 75 -1.86 13.39 -2.38
N LEU A 76 -1.41 12.28 -1.75
CA LEU A 76 -1.83 11.93 -0.39
C LEU A 76 -1.28 12.86 0.68
N GLN A 77 -0.26 13.66 0.37
CA GLN A 77 0.33 14.56 1.37
C GLN A 77 -0.69 15.52 1.99
N GLY A 78 -1.71 15.91 1.24
CA GLY A 78 -2.76 16.78 1.73
C GLY A 78 -3.77 16.08 2.65
N TYR A 79 -3.72 14.74 2.72
CA TYR A 79 -4.71 13.95 3.46
C TYR A 79 -4.14 13.29 4.71
N VAL A 80 -2.85 13.42 4.98
CA VAL A 80 -2.22 12.77 6.13
C VAL A 80 -1.83 13.79 7.20
N THR A 81 -1.82 13.33 8.45
CA THR A 81 -1.37 14.15 9.59
C THR A 81 0.11 13.96 9.87
N SER A 82 0.71 12.93 9.31
CA SER A 82 2.14 12.66 9.42
C SER A 82 2.60 11.89 8.19
N ALA A 83 3.91 11.84 7.97
CA ALA A 83 4.47 11.14 6.81
C ALA A 83 4.12 9.64 6.89
N PRO A 84 3.71 9.01 5.78
CA PRO A 84 3.47 7.57 5.77
C PRO A 84 4.73 6.80 6.16
N GLN A 85 4.54 5.71 6.90
CA GLN A 85 5.63 4.87 7.36
C GLN A 85 5.68 3.58 6.54
N GLN A 86 6.79 3.39 5.83
CA GLN A 86 7.01 2.19 5.04
C GLN A 86 7.86 1.21 5.82
N THR A 87 7.43 -0.06 5.83
CA THR A 87 8.20 -1.13 6.42
C THR A 87 8.25 -2.29 5.43
N ILE A 88 9.41 -2.92 5.35
CA ILE A 88 9.61 -4.08 4.48
C ILE A 88 9.81 -5.28 5.38
N TRP A 89 9.08 -6.35 5.09
CA TRP A 89 9.01 -7.52 5.95
C TRP A 89 9.41 -8.77 5.20
N ASP A 90 10.18 -9.61 5.84
CA ASP A 90 10.40 -10.98 5.36
C ASP A 90 9.33 -11.87 5.96
N LEU A 91 8.65 -12.63 5.10
CA LEU A 91 7.66 -13.59 5.57
C LEU A 91 8.38 -14.75 6.23
N ARG A 92 8.14 -14.93 7.53
CA ARG A 92 8.82 -15.98 8.29
C ARG A 92 7.95 -17.22 8.46
N TYR A 93 6.71 -17.04 8.88
CA TYR A 93 5.79 -18.16 9.09
C TYR A 93 4.47 -17.87 8.43
N PHE A 94 3.85 -18.88 7.87
CA PHE A 94 2.58 -18.73 7.18
C PHE A 94 1.75 -19.99 7.33
N ALA A 95 0.48 -19.84 7.62
CA ALA A 95 -0.45 -20.95 7.65
C ALA A 95 -1.76 -20.48 7.05
N GLU A 96 -2.39 -21.34 6.28
CA GLU A 96 -3.65 -21.05 5.63
C GLU A 96 -4.54 -22.28 5.70
N LYS A 97 -5.81 -22.05 6.01
CA LYS A 97 -6.78 -23.13 6.03
C LYS A 97 -7.10 -23.54 4.60
N THR A 98 -6.99 -24.84 4.32
CA THR A 98 -7.27 -25.39 3.00
C THR A 98 -8.68 -25.97 2.90
#